data_82b80da97549530dd9507f34661b2416
#
_entry.id   82b80da97549530dd9507f34661b2416
#
_cell.length_a   1.000
_cell.length_b   1.000
_cell.length_c   1.000
_cell.angle_alpha   90.00
_cell.angle_beta   90.00
_cell.angle_gamma   90.00
#
_symmetry.space_group_name_H-M   'P 1'
#
loop_
_entity.id
_entity.type
_entity.pdbx_description
1 polymer ?
#
loop_
_entity_poly.entity_id
_entity_poly.type
_entity_poly.pdbx_seq_one_letter_code
_entity_poly.pdbx_strand_id
1 'polypeptide(L)'
;MRNEIYGVGSSTLFQLWLRRTLVHLVLSSAIMITIGILLAACNNNKIIAKDNDIYYTCSMDPQVVEYKPGKCPICKMDLTAVKKGHDEGKDELHLSEQQIRLGNITTDTIRNGVIGDEMVLTATLNFDQGKAVSVSARVMGRVERLYYKNMGDYVKKGAPLFEIYSEDLNNAKQEYILALERRKTFTHETVIDFDQLLQSARNKLLLFGLNEAQVSDLEISKKVTPQTIFYSTASGYITQLDIREGDYLMEGGNIVKLADLSTLWAEAQVYTSQLAGINSKSMAAVQLPDFDNMEIKGRIEFINPEISSDTRINLIRVSIPNPGNRLKPGMPAYVLLKSPQQKTLTLPVDAVIRDSKGATAWIQTGTNTFKSIMVQTGIESGDRIEIKSGLKETDVVVLTGAYLLHSEYIFKKGANPMAGHNH
;
A
#
# COMPACT_ATOMS: atom_id res chain seq x y z
N MET A 1 78.33 28.60 -28.20
CA MET A 1 78.41 29.97 -28.82
C MET A 1 77.38 30.78 -28.09
N ARG A 2 77.85 31.59 -27.17
CA ARG A 2 77.81 33.08 -27.19
C ARG A 2 76.38 33.63 -27.11
N ASN A 3 76.10 34.20 -26.04
CA ASN A 3 76.38 35.51 -25.39
C ASN A 3 75.09 36.30 -25.33
N GLU A 4 74.71 36.71 -24.13
CA GLU A 4 74.81 38.09 -23.55
C GLU A 4 73.72 39.04 -24.17
N ILE A 5 72.94 39.83 -23.43
CA ILE A 5 73.39 41.01 -22.66
C ILE A 5 72.16 41.65 -21.93
N TYR A 6 72.35 42.13 -20.69
CA TYR A 6 71.76 43.29 -19.98
C TYR A 6 70.26 43.49 -19.80
N GLY A 7 69.67 43.70 -18.66
CA GLY A 7 70.11 44.55 -17.54
C GLY A 7 69.53 45.94 -17.59
N VAL A 8 68.81 46.33 -16.58
CA VAL A 8 68.31 47.68 -16.19
C VAL A 8 66.81 47.76 -15.98
N GLY A 9 66.37 48.05 -14.78
CA GLY A 9 65.05 48.59 -14.51
C GLY A 9 64.27 48.04 -13.29
N SER A 10 64.95 47.56 -12.27
CA SER A 10 64.24 47.00 -11.07
C SER A 10 63.75 48.02 -10.03
N SER A 11 64.20 49.28 -10.14
CA SER A 11 63.88 50.29 -9.11
C SER A 11 62.60 51.10 -9.39
N THR A 12 62.23 51.28 -10.65
CA THR A 12 61.06 52.10 -10.99
C THR A 12 59.76 51.35 -10.93
N LEU A 13 59.77 50.05 -11.22
CA LEU A 13 58.62 49.18 -11.09
C LEU A 13 58.20 48.92 -9.62
N PHE A 14 59.20 48.80 -8.74
CA PHE A 14 58.97 48.63 -7.32
C PHE A 14 58.34 49.87 -6.67
N GLN A 15 58.77 51.08 -7.06
CA GLN A 15 58.19 52.31 -6.55
C GLN A 15 56.77 52.56 -7.08
N LEU A 16 56.47 52.15 -8.30
CA LEU A 16 55.13 52.23 -8.85
C LEU A 16 54.18 51.20 -8.19
N TRP A 17 54.68 50.00 -7.88
CA TRP A 17 53.90 48.97 -7.16
C TRP A 17 53.64 49.42 -5.70
N LEU A 18 54.62 49.98 -5.02
CA LEU A 18 54.48 50.47 -3.66
C LEU A 18 53.46 51.64 -3.56
N ARG A 19 53.49 52.58 -4.52
CA ARG A 19 52.49 53.67 -4.59
C ARG A 19 51.09 53.15 -4.86
N ARG A 20 50.96 52.13 -5.70
CA ARG A 20 49.65 51.55 -6.05
C ARG A 20 49.04 50.78 -4.86
N THR A 21 49.86 50.03 -4.13
CA THR A 21 49.40 49.33 -2.90
C THR A 21 49.05 50.31 -1.76
N LEU A 22 49.81 51.40 -1.59
CA LEU A 22 49.52 52.43 -0.61
C LEU A 22 48.17 53.17 -0.91
N VAL A 23 47.93 53.48 -2.19
CA VAL A 23 46.67 54.10 -2.63
C VAL A 23 45.48 53.15 -2.37
N HIS A 24 45.62 51.84 -2.67
CA HIS A 24 44.55 50.88 -2.39
C HIS A 24 44.32 50.69 -0.89
N LEU A 25 45.34 50.78 -0.08
CA LEU A 25 45.22 50.65 1.38
C LEU A 25 44.57 51.89 2.00
N VAL A 26 44.83 53.09 1.52
CA VAL A 26 44.17 54.31 1.93
C VAL A 26 42.72 54.37 1.44
N LEU A 27 42.44 53.93 0.20
CA LEU A 27 41.10 53.85 -0.33
C LEU A 27 40.23 52.82 0.46
N SER A 28 40.80 51.66 0.76
CA SER A 28 40.08 50.61 1.53
C SER A 28 39.81 51.05 2.97
N SER A 29 40.74 51.74 3.62
CA SER A 29 40.50 52.30 4.97
C SER A 29 39.45 53.40 4.97
N ALA A 30 39.41 54.25 3.92
CA ALA A 30 38.40 55.30 3.81
C ALA A 30 36.99 54.68 3.57
N ILE A 31 36.88 53.63 2.76
CA ILE A 31 35.63 52.87 2.54
C ILE A 31 35.20 52.16 3.81
N MET A 32 36.05 51.57 4.61
CA MET A 32 35.74 50.97 5.88
C MET A 32 35.23 51.99 6.91
N ILE A 33 35.83 53.18 6.96
CA ILE A 33 35.39 54.26 7.85
C ILE A 33 34.03 54.81 7.41
N THR A 34 33.77 54.97 6.12
CA THR A 34 32.46 55.43 5.62
C THR A 34 31.35 54.40 5.84
N ILE A 35 31.66 53.11 5.73
CA ILE A 35 30.72 52.01 6.05
C ILE A 35 30.45 51.95 7.55
N GLY A 36 31.49 52.18 8.39
CA GLY A 36 31.33 52.27 9.84
C GLY A 36 30.47 53.45 10.31
N ILE A 37 30.57 54.59 9.64
CA ILE A 37 29.72 55.77 9.93
C ILE A 37 28.30 55.58 9.46
N LEU A 38 28.08 54.89 8.33
CA LEU A 38 26.74 54.54 7.83
C LEU A 38 26.03 53.51 8.76
N LEU A 39 26.76 52.54 9.32
CA LEU A 39 26.21 51.57 10.26
C LEU A 39 25.94 52.19 11.66
N ALA A 40 26.65 53.22 12.06
CA ALA A 40 26.38 53.94 13.31
C ALA A 40 25.17 54.88 13.22
N ALA A 41 24.77 55.32 12.02
CA ALA A 41 23.62 56.18 11.83
C ALA A 41 22.25 55.45 11.88
N CYS A 42 22.24 54.11 11.83
CA CYS A 42 21.00 53.31 11.89
C CYS A 42 20.59 52.90 13.32
N ASN A 43 21.25 53.32 14.38
CA ASN A 43 20.95 52.84 15.72
C ASN A 43 20.49 53.97 16.67
N ASN A 44 19.44 54.71 16.24
CA ASN A 44 18.75 55.60 17.17
C ASN A 44 17.28 55.81 16.77
N ASN A 45 16.52 54.73 16.72
CA ASN A 45 15.07 54.78 16.93
C ASN A 45 14.75 53.89 18.13
N LYS A 46 14.95 54.39 19.31
CA LYS A 46 14.16 54.02 20.47
C LYS A 46 12.72 54.48 20.20
N ILE A 47 11.97 53.58 19.53
CA ILE A 47 10.51 53.64 19.61
C ILE A 47 10.20 53.36 21.07
N ILE A 48 9.83 54.36 21.80
CA ILE A 48 9.14 54.25 23.07
C ILE A 48 7.87 53.48 22.76
N ALA A 49 7.89 52.16 23.03
CA ALA A 49 6.69 51.34 23.02
C ALA A 49 5.80 51.95 24.10
N LYS A 50 4.83 52.78 23.71
CA LYS A 50 3.67 53.08 24.51
C LYS A 50 3.01 51.74 24.78
N ASP A 51 3.01 51.36 26.03
CA ASP A 51 2.32 50.17 26.56
C ASP A 51 0.83 50.34 26.24
N ASN A 52 0.43 49.82 25.06
CA ASN A 52 -0.98 49.78 24.67
C ASN A 52 -1.48 48.40 24.99
N ASP A 53 -1.95 48.21 26.18
CA ASP A 53 -2.73 47.04 26.66
C ASP A 53 -4.03 46.80 25.89
N ILE A 54 -4.24 47.51 24.77
CA ILE A 54 -5.46 47.42 23.97
C ILE A 54 -5.10 47.05 22.52
N TYR A 55 -5.69 45.97 22.02
CA TYR A 55 -5.73 45.65 20.59
C TYR A 55 -7.18 45.64 20.09
N TYR A 56 -7.35 45.77 18.79
CA TYR A 56 -8.64 45.84 18.12
C TYR A 56 -8.85 44.60 17.26
N THR A 57 -9.98 43.92 17.42
CA THR A 57 -10.31 42.70 16.65
C THR A 57 -11.73 42.81 16.10
N CYS A 58 -11.99 41.99 15.06
CA CYS A 58 -13.30 41.91 14.45
C CYS A 58 -14.14 40.82 15.12
N SER A 59 -15.38 41.15 15.47
CA SER A 59 -16.32 40.16 16.08
C SER A 59 -16.71 39.05 15.14
N MET A 60 -16.61 39.24 13.81
CA MET A 60 -16.93 38.24 12.79
C MET A 60 -15.69 37.49 12.32
N ASP A 61 -14.50 38.12 12.35
CA ASP A 61 -13.23 37.55 11.90
C ASP A 61 -12.18 37.74 12.99
N PRO A 62 -12.13 36.89 14.03
CA PRO A 62 -11.23 37.04 15.19
C PRO A 62 -9.73 36.99 14.80
N GLN A 63 -9.40 36.54 13.59
CA GLN A 63 -8.02 36.51 13.07
C GLN A 63 -7.49 37.88 12.71
N VAL A 64 -8.37 38.87 12.55
CA VAL A 64 -7.98 40.25 12.29
C VAL A 64 -7.65 40.93 13.60
N VAL A 65 -6.36 41.18 13.82
CA VAL A 65 -5.83 41.88 15.01
C VAL A 65 -5.07 43.11 14.54
N GLU A 66 -5.56 44.29 14.98
CA GLU A 66 -4.95 45.59 14.69
C GLU A 66 -4.61 46.31 16.00
N TYR A 67 -3.54 47.09 16.01
CA TYR A 67 -3.13 47.88 17.19
C TYR A 67 -3.64 49.33 17.18
N LYS A 68 -4.54 49.62 16.23
CA LYS A 68 -5.19 50.95 16.12
C LYS A 68 -6.69 50.75 15.86
N PRO A 69 -7.53 51.67 16.35
CA PRO A 69 -8.95 51.67 16.02
C PRO A 69 -9.14 51.84 14.51
N GLY A 70 -10.06 51.08 13.92
CA GLY A 70 -10.31 51.11 12.48
C GLY A 70 -11.41 50.13 12.08
N LYS A 71 -11.51 49.91 10.77
CA LYS A 71 -12.45 48.96 10.17
C LYS A 71 -11.77 47.66 9.76
N CYS A 72 -12.47 46.55 9.97
CA CYS A 72 -12.01 45.24 9.54
C CYS A 72 -11.73 45.22 8.02
N PRO A 73 -10.57 44.79 7.57
CA PRO A 73 -10.25 44.71 6.14
C PRO A 73 -11.14 43.71 5.36
N ILE A 74 -11.70 42.74 6.08
CA ILE A 74 -12.52 41.66 5.49
C ILE A 74 -14.00 42.07 5.42
N CYS A 75 -14.64 42.33 6.58
CA CYS A 75 -16.08 42.62 6.65
C CYS A 75 -16.45 44.09 6.73
N LYS A 76 -15.48 45.04 6.79
CA LYS A 76 -15.67 46.52 6.84
C LYS A 76 -16.38 47.04 8.11
N MET A 77 -16.71 46.18 9.08
CA MET A 77 -17.27 46.61 10.37
C MET A 77 -16.19 47.23 11.25
N ASP A 78 -16.63 48.05 12.25
CA ASP A 78 -15.71 48.64 13.18
C ASP A 78 -15.08 47.59 14.10
N LEU A 79 -13.78 47.69 14.31
CA LEU A 79 -13.05 46.78 15.19
C LEU A 79 -13.35 47.10 16.66
N THR A 80 -13.54 46.06 17.45
CA THR A 80 -13.82 46.14 18.88
C THR A 80 -12.53 46.17 19.68
N ALA A 81 -12.38 47.12 20.60
CA ALA A 81 -11.22 47.25 21.48
C ALA A 81 -11.22 46.14 22.55
N VAL A 82 -10.14 45.37 22.63
CA VAL A 82 -9.92 44.33 23.62
C VAL A 82 -8.71 44.70 24.47
N LYS A 83 -8.86 44.76 25.80
CA LYS A 83 -7.73 44.91 26.71
C LYS A 83 -6.98 43.60 26.83
N LYS A 84 -5.65 43.63 26.66
CA LYS A 84 -4.78 42.54 27.07
C LYS A 84 -4.94 42.32 28.56
N GLY A 85 -5.62 41.24 28.95
CA GLY A 85 -5.65 40.86 30.35
C GLY A 85 -4.24 40.44 30.78
N HIS A 86 -3.60 41.23 31.61
CA HIS A 86 -2.43 40.82 32.38
C HIS A 86 -2.91 39.86 33.49
N ASP A 87 -3.18 38.60 33.14
CA ASP A 87 -3.11 37.50 34.09
C ASP A 87 -1.73 36.85 33.90
N GLU A 88 -0.77 37.41 34.60
CA GLU A 88 0.56 36.79 34.74
C GLU A 88 0.38 35.46 35.49
N GLY A 89 0.59 34.34 34.78
CA GLY A 89 1.05 33.15 35.45
C GLY A 89 0.27 31.85 35.34
N LYS A 90 -0.85 31.75 34.59
CA LYS A 90 -1.43 30.43 34.32
C LYS A 90 -1.93 30.35 32.88
N ASP A 91 -1.43 29.37 32.12
CA ASP A 91 -1.94 28.98 30.79
C ASP A 91 -3.33 28.35 30.90
N GLU A 92 -4.17 28.89 31.75
CA GLU A 92 -5.50 28.41 32.07
C GLU A 92 -6.54 29.37 31.50
N LEU A 93 -7.62 28.81 30.97
CA LEU A 93 -8.78 29.51 30.46
C LEU A 93 -9.95 29.29 31.40
N HIS A 94 -10.48 30.39 31.97
CA HIS A 94 -11.69 30.35 32.80
C HIS A 94 -12.91 30.75 31.97
N LEU A 95 -13.96 29.93 31.97
CA LEU A 95 -15.23 30.18 31.28
C LEU A 95 -16.38 30.29 32.30
N SER A 96 -17.40 31.04 31.93
CA SER A 96 -18.65 31.05 32.69
C SER A 96 -19.46 29.78 32.41
N GLU A 97 -20.33 29.37 33.34
CA GLU A 97 -21.23 28.23 33.13
C GLU A 97 -22.10 28.40 31.88
N GLN A 98 -22.47 29.63 31.55
CA GLN A 98 -23.26 29.93 30.36
C GLN A 98 -22.46 29.65 29.07
N GLN A 99 -21.18 30.04 29.04
CA GLN A 99 -20.29 29.74 27.89
C GLN A 99 -20.06 28.24 27.73
N ILE A 100 -19.89 27.52 28.84
CA ILE A 100 -19.73 26.04 28.82
C ILE A 100 -20.97 25.37 28.23
N ARG A 101 -22.17 25.80 28.68
CA ARG A 101 -23.43 25.26 28.16
C ARG A 101 -23.66 25.59 26.68
N LEU A 102 -23.45 26.85 26.31
CA LEU A 102 -23.61 27.28 24.89
C LEU A 102 -22.59 26.60 23.96
N GLY A 103 -21.38 26.36 24.46
CA GLY A 103 -20.32 25.70 23.71
C GLY A 103 -20.41 24.19 23.71
N ASN A 104 -21.44 23.60 24.35
CA ASN A 104 -21.59 22.14 24.50
C ASN A 104 -20.29 21.48 24.96
N ILE A 105 -19.59 22.12 25.92
CA ILE A 105 -18.32 21.60 26.43
C ILE A 105 -18.63 20.50 27.43
N THR A 106 -18.22 19.28 27.06
CA THR A 106 -18.32 18.09 27.93
C THR A 106 -16.94 17.59 28.30
N THR A 107 -16.82 17.13 29.53
CA THR A 107 -15.57 16.59 30.07
C THR A 107 -15.81 15.19 30.63
N ASP A 108 -14.84 14.30 30.51
CA ASP A 108 -14.82 13.00 31.18
C ASP A 108 -13.38 12.64 31.54
N THR A 109 -13.24 11.74 32.52
CA THR A 109 -11.93 11.18 32.89
C THR A 109 -11.43 10.27 31.77
N ILE A 110 -10.23 10.55 31.25
CA ILE A 110 -9.64 9.70 30.23
C ILE A 110 -9.35 8.31 30.80
N ARG A 111 -9.68 7.29 30.02
CA ARG A 111 -9.48 5.88 30.39
C ARG A 111 -8.80 5.11 29.28
N ASN A 112 -8.20 3.98 29.64
CA ASN A 112 -7.73 3.05 28.65
C ASN A 112 -8.90 2.50 27.83
N GLY A 113 -8.85 2.75 26.56
CA GLY A 113 -9.73 2.17 25.54
C GLY A 113 -9.00 1.07 24.77
N VAL A 114 -9.75 0.37 23.96
CA VAL A 114 -9.19 -0.56 22.97
C VAL A 114 -9.25 0.13 21.63
N ILE A 115 -8.09 0.31 21.02
CA ILE A 115 -7.97 0.86 19.67
C ILE A 115 -7.24 -0.15 18.79
N GLY A 116 -7.72 -0.33 17.59
CA GLY A 116 -7.08 -1.17 16.59
C GLY A 116 -7.40 -0.59 15.23
N ASP A 117 -6.42 -0.52 14.38
CA ASP A 117 -6.61 -0.06 13.02
C ASP A 117 -7.25 -1.18 12.20
N GLU A 118 -8.30 -0.87 11.44
CA GLU A 118 -8.92 -1.77 10.48
C GLU A 118 -8.65 -1.22 9.09
N MET A 119 -7.81 -1.93 8.36
CA MET A 119 -7.50 -1.58 6.99
C MET A 119 -8.43 -2.34 6.06
N VAL A 120 -9.20 -1.62 5.25
CA VAL A 120 -10.08 -2.19 4.23
C VAL A 120 -9.40 -2.03 2.87
N LEU A 121 -9.14 -3.14 2.20
CA LEU A 121 -8.49 -3.18 0.90
C LEU A 121 -9.44 -3.71 -0.15
N THR A 122 -9.52 -3.02 -1.29
CA THR A 122 -10.27 -3.49 -2.45
C THR A 122 -9.58 -4.72 -3.03
N ALA A 123 -10.34 -5.76 -3.32
CA ALA A 123 -9.85 -7.03 -3.83
C ALA A 123 -10.75 -7.60 -4.92
N THR A 124 -10.20 -8.53 -5.68
CA THR A 124 -10.93 -9.35 -6.64
C THR A 124 -10.61 -10.81 -6.38
N LEU A 125 -11.61 -11.67 -6.43
CA LEU A 125 -11.41 -13.10 -6.33
C LEU A 125 -10.76 -13.66 -7.60
N ASN A 126 -9.75 -14.51 -7.42
CA ASN A 126 -9.07 -15.21 -8.50
C ASN A 126 -8.87 -16.68 -8.13
N PHE A 127 -8.67 -17.54 -9.13
CA PHE A 127 -8.30 -18.94 -8.86
C PHE A 127 -6.83 -19.02 -8.46
N ASP A 128 -6.52 -20.04 -7.67
CA ASP A 128 -5.14 -20.36 -7.28
C ASP A 128 -4.36 -20.87 -8.51
N GLN A 129 -3.49 -20.01 -9.03
CA GLN A 129 -2.65 -20.35 -10.20
C GLN A 129 -1.70 -21.52 -9.93
N GLY A 130 -1.31 -21.75 -8.68
CA GLY A 130 -0.48 -22.90 -8.29
C GLY A 130 -1.22 -24.23 -8.40
N LYS A 131 -2.56 -24.20 -8.42
CA LYS A 131 -3.43 -25.38 -8.62
C LYS A 131 -3.99 -25.49 -10.03
N ALA A 132 -3.56 -24.60 -10.93
CA ALA A 132 -3.92 -24.71 -12.34
C ALA A 132 -3.06 -25.78 -13.03
N VAL A 133 -3.72 -26.61 -13.82
CA VAL A 133 -3.08 -27.67 -14.61
C VAL A 133 -3.27 -27.37 -16.09
N SER A 134 -2.16 -27.26 -16.81
CA SER A 134 -2.18 -27.14 -18.28
C SER A 134 -2.07 -28.54 -18.91
N VAL A 135 -2.98 -28.83 -19.81
CA VAL A 135 -2.93 -30.02 -20.66
C VAL A 135 -2.43 -29.58 -22.03
N SER A 136 -1.27 -30.06 -22.41
CA SER A 136 -0.66 -29.80 -23.71
C SER A 136 -0.61 -31.05 -24.59
N ALA A 137 -0.54 -30.86 -25.91
CA ALA A 137 -0.37 -31.94 -26.87
C ALA A 137 0.99 -32.61 -26.71
N ARG A 138 1.01 -33.94 -26.61
CA ARG A 138 2.24 -34.71 -26.52
C ARG A 138 2.65 -35.33 -27.87
N VAL A 139 1.79 -35.19 -28.86
CA VAL A 139 2.01 -35.65 -30.22
C VAL A 139 1.25 -34.71 -31.14
N MET A 140 1.78 -34.53 -32.36
CA MET A 140 1.09 -33.71 -33.36
C MET A 140 -0.09 -34.49 -33.96
N GLY A 141 -1.11 -33.75 -34.41
CA GLY A 141 -2.27 -34.35 -35.04
C GLY A 141 -3.45 -33.40 -35.19
N ARG A 142 -4.48 -33.86 -35.91
CA ARG A 142 -5.72 -33.09 -36.10
C ARG A 142 -6.74 -33.44 -35.04
N VAL A 143 -7.36 -32.42 -34.44
CA VAL A 143 -8.46 -32.60 -33.50
C VAL A 143 -9.72 -33.05 -34.25
N GLU A 144 -10.18 -34.26 -33.98
CA GLU A 144 -11.40 -34.81 -34.57
C GLU A 144 -12.63 -34.46 -33.75
N ARG A 145 -12.48 -34.43 -32.42
CA ARG A 145 -13.60 -34.17 -31.49
C ARG A 145 -13.12 -33.53 -30.17
N LEU A 146 -13.91 -32.60 -29.68
CA LEU A 146 -13.81 -32.04 -28.34
C LEU A 146 -15.00 -32.48 -27.49
N TYR A 147 -14.74 -33.06 -26.31
CA TYR A 147 -15.80 -33.46 -25.37
C TYR A 147 -16.32 -32.30 -24.54
N TYR A 148 -15.51 -31.28 -24.36
CA TYR A 148 -15.84 -30.01 -23.68
C TYR A 148 -15.57 -28.86 -24.64
N LYS A 149 -16.56 -27.98 -24.80
CA LYS A 149 -16.48 -26.86 -25.77
C LYS A 149 -16.57 -25.47 -25.16
N ASN A 150 -16.82 -25.40 -23.86
CA ASN A 150 -17.05 -24.13 -23.19
C ASN A 150 -16.06 -23.91 -22.05
N MET A 151 -15.60 -22.66 -21.91
CA MET A 151 -14.97 -22.22 -20.68
C MET A 151 -15.97 -22.32 -19.53
N GLY A 152 -15.53 -22.71 -18.35
CA GLY A 152 -16.38 -22.93 -17.17
C GLY A 152 -16.95 -24.35 -17.05
N ASP A 153 -16.80 -25.21 -18.05
CA ASP A 153 -17.19 -26.62 -17.92
C ASP A 153 -16.29 -27.31 -16.88
N TYR A 154 -16.90 -28.19 -16.07
CA TYR A 154 -16.17 -28.98 -15.09
C TYR A 154 -15.75 -30.32 -15.67
N VAL A 155 -14.45 -30.57 -15.63
CA VAL A 155 -13.82 -31.81 -16.09
C VAL A 155 -13.42 -32.64 -14.89
N LYS A 156 -13.75 -33.93 -14.88
CA LYS A 156 -13.27 -34.88 -13.87
C LYS A 156 -11.97 -35.55 -14.36
N LYS A 157 -11.08 -35.85 -13.43
CA LYS A 157 -9.90 -36.69 -13.72
C LYS A 157 -10.33 -38.00 -14.35
N GLY A 158 -9.71 -38.37 -15.47
CA GLY A 158 -10.06 -39.56 -16.23
C GLY A 158 -11.22 -39.39 -17.21
N ALA A 159 -11.85 -38.21 -17.28
CA ALA A 159 -12.86 -37.93 -18.30
C ALA A 159 -12.21 -37.72 -19.67
N PRO A 160 -12.85 -38.14 -20.80
CA PRO A 160 -12.36 -37.87 -22.14
C PRO A 160 -12.35 -36.34 -22.36
N LEU A 161 -11.24 -35.83 -22.90
CA LEU A 161 -11.08 -34.40 -23.20
C LEU A 161 -11.21 -34.14 -24.69
N PHE A 162 -10.44 -34.80 -25.48
CA PHE A 162 -10.39 -34.64 -26.94
C PHE A 162 -9.98 -35.93 -27.63
N GLU A 163 -10.28 -36.00 -28.91
CA GLU A 163 -9.92 -37.08 -29.78
C GLU A 163 -9.11 -36.54 -30.96
N ILE A 164 -7.99 -37.16 -31.29
CA ILE A 164 -7.13 -36.73 -32.39
C ILE A 164 -6.88 -37.87 -33.41
N TYR A 165 -6.66 -37.45 -34.63
CA TYR A 165 -5.99 -38.28 -35.65
C TYR A 165 -4.50 -37.87 -35.69
N SER A 166 -3.62 -38.81 -35.43
CA SER A 166 -2.16 -38.61 -35.47
C SER A 166 -1.51 -39.72 -36.19
N GLU A 167 -0.76 -39.41 -37.24
CA GLU A 167 -0.02 -40.39 -38.03
C GLU A 167 1.12 -41.00 -37.21
N ASP A 168 1.87 -40.16 -36.46
CA ASP A 168 2.98 -40.61 -35.60
C ASP A 168 2.50 -41.59 -34.53
N LEU A 169 1.35 -41.26 -33.90
CA LEU A 169 0.78 -42.14 -32.88
C LEU A 169 0.28 -43.45 -33.47
N ASN A 170 -0.33 -43.42 -34.66
CA ASN A 170 -0.77 -44.63 -35.33
C ASN A 170 0.42 -45.51 -35.75
N ASN A 171 1.52 -44.92 -36.23
CA ASN A 171 2.76 -45.63 -36.51
C ASN A 171 3.35 -46.24 -35.24
N ALA A 172 3.37 -45.51 -34.11
CA ALA A 172 3.86 -46.02 -32.83
C ALA A 172 2.99 -47.21 -32.31
N LYS A 173 1.67 -47.15 -32.48
CA LYS A 173 0.76 -48.25 -32.14
C LYS A 173 1.08 -49.50 -33.02
N GLN A 174 1.33 -49.30 -34.31
CA GLN A 174 1.69 -50.37 -35.21
C GLN A 174 3.05 -51.00 -34.84
N GLU A 175 4.05 -50.18 -34.52
CA GLU A 175 5.36 -50.61 -33.99
C GLU A 175 5.21 -51.50 -32.75
N TYR A 176 4.36 -51.10 -31.81
CA TYR A 176 4.09 -51.87 -30.58
C TYR A 176 3.44 -53.22 -30.88
N ILE A 177 2.44 -53.28 -31.77
CA ILE A 177 1.79 -54.53 -32.16
C ILE A 177 2.81 -55.47 -32.84
N LEU A 178 3.64 -54.96 -33.74
CA LEU A 178 4.71 -55.75 -34.40
C LEU A 178 5.75 -56.28 -33.41
N ALA A 179 6.12 -55.46 -32.39
CA ALA A 179 7.03 -55.91 -31.33
C ALA A 179 6.42 -57.05 -30.51
N LEU A 180 5.12 -56.98 -30.20
CA LEU A 180 4.37 -58.02 -29.49
C LEU A 180 4.35 -59.33 -30.31
N GLU A 181 4.12 -59.30 -31.64
CA GLU A 181 4.08 -60.43 -32.48
C GLU A 181 5.46 -61.07 -32.63
N ARG A 182 6.50 -60.27 -32.83
CA ARG A 182 7.88 -60.73 -32.90
C ARG A 182 8.32 -61.46 -31.62
N ARG A 183 8.03 -60.86 -30.47
CA ARG A 183 8.30 -61.48 -29.17
C ARG A 183 7.64 -62.86 -29.03
N LYS A 184 6.41 -63.07 -29.51
CA LYS A 184 5.69 -64.31 -29.45
C LYS A 184 6.28 -65.35 -30.42
N THR A 185 6.78 -64.94 -31.59
CA THR A 185 7.29 -65.79 -32.62
C THR A 185 8.72 -66.19 -32.33
N PHE A 186 9.56 -65.35 -31.79
CA PHE A 186 11.00 -65.56 -31.62
C PHE A 186 11.39 -65.73 -30.15
N THR A 187 10.74 -66.59 -29.40
CA THR A 187 10.96 -66.86 -27.96
C THR A 187 12.36 -67.39 -27.60
N HIS A 188 13.14 -67.91 -28.58
CA HIS A 188 14.45 -68.46 -28.33
C HIS A 188 15.60 -67.73 -29.04
N GLU A 189 15.35 -66.56 -29.56
CA GLU A 189 16.38 -65.75 -30.22
C GLU A 189 17.28 -65.09 -29.16
N THR A 190 18.59 -65.28 -29.32
CA THR A 190 19.61 -64.76 -28.36
C THR A 190 20.36 -63.51 -28.86
N VAL A 191 20.21 -63.18 -30.14
CA VAL A 191 20.93 -62.06 -30.78
C VAL A 191 20.14 -60.73 -30.63
N ILE A 192 18.81 -60.82 -30.64
CA ILE A 192 17.92 -59.69 -30.57
C ILE A 192 17.08 -59.79 -29.28
N ASP A 193 17.16 -58.76 -28.39
CA ASP A 193 16.36 -58.71 -27.23
C ASP A 193 14.95 -58.11 -27.58
N PHE A 194 14.02 -59.00 -27.86
CA PHE A 194 12.64 -58.64 -28.21
C PHE A 194 11.86 -58.10 -27.00
N ASP A 195 12.25 -58.39 -25.73
CA ASP A 195 11.65 -57.84 -24.53
C ASP A 195 12.00 -56.36 -24.38
N GLN A 196 13.25 -56.02 -24.63
CA GLN A 196 13.69 -54.62 -24.62
C GLN A 196 13.02 -53.81 -25.76
N LEU A 197 12.87 -54.38 -26.94
CA LEU A 197 12.19 -53.74 -28.07
C LEU A 197 10.72 -53.46 -27.74
N LEU A 198 10.01 -54.46 -27.20
CA LEU A 198 8.62 -54.30 -26.76
C LEU A 198 8.47 -53.23 -25.67
N GLN A 199 9.35 -53.26 -24.67
CA GLN A 199 9.33 -52.26 -23.61
C GLN A 199 9.58 -50.83 -24.13
N SER A 200 10.48 -50.67 -25.08
CA SER A 200 10.76 -49.41 -25.76
C SER A 200 9.53 -48.87 -26.51
N ALA A 201 8.88 -49.73 -27.30
CA ALA A 201 7.67 -49.39 -28.04
C ALA A 201 6.50 -49.00 -27.07
N ARG A 202 6.35 -49.73 -25.95
CA ARG A 202 5.38 -49.43 -24.90
C ARG A 202 5.64 -48.05 -24.26
N ASN A 203 6.88 -47.81 -23.89
CA ASN A 203 7.27 -46.53 -23.31
C ASN A 203 7.00 -45.33 -24.24
N LYS A 204 7.23 -45.51 -25.55
CA LYS A 204 6.91 -44.54 -26.60
C LYS A 204 5.42 -44.16 -26.59
N LEU A 205 4.52 -45.15 -26.48
CA LEU A 205 3.08 -44.93 -26.41
C LEU A 205 2.69 -44.14 -25.14
N LEU A 206 3.29 -44.49 -23.99
CA LEU A 206 3.06 -43.77 -22.73
C LEU A 206 3.57 -42.30 -22.79
N LEU A 207 4.74 -42.09 -23.44
CA LEU A 207 5.27 -40.76 -23.69
C LEU A 207 4.34 -39.92 -24.57
N PHE A 208 3.74 -40.53 -25.59
CA PHE A 208 2.72 -39.88 -26.42
C PHE A 208 1.40 -39.61 -25.67
N GLY A 209 1.26 -40.07 -24.42
CA GLY A 209 0.15 -39.74 -23.53
C GLY A 209 -0.98 -40.76 -23.49
N LEU A 210 -0.81 -41.93 -24.04
CA LEU A 210 -1.72 -43.05 -23.79
C LEU A 210 -1.63 -43.46 -22.31
N ASN A 211 -2.73 -43.87 -21.74
CA ASN A 211 -2.75 -44.47 -20.41
C ASN A 211 -2.54 -45.98 -20.47
N GLU A 212 -2.23 -46.60 -19.34
CA GLU A 212 -1.98 -48.03 -19.24
C GLU A 212 -3.14 -48.90 -19.76
N ALA A 213 -4.38 -48.49 -19.51
CA ALA A 213 -5.58 -49.19 -19.99
C ALA A 213 -5.64 -49.21 -21.53
N GLN A 214 -5.34 -48.08 -22.17
CA GLN A 214 -5.32 -47.97 -23.63
C GLN A 214 -4.21 -48.84 -24.27
N VAL A 215 -3.05 -48.89 -23.61
CA VAL A 215 -1.96 -49.76 -24.09
C VAL A 215 -2.34 -51.24 -23.92
N SER A 216 -2.98 -51.61 -22.81
CA SER A 216 -3.49 -52.97 -22.57
C SER A 216 -4.59 -53.36 -23.57
N ASP A 217 -5.53 -52.43 -23.83
CA ASP A 217 -6.57 -52.66 -24.86
C ASP A 217 -5.99 -52.86 -26.25
N LEU A 218 -4.93 -52.12 -26.58
CA LEU A 218 -4.20 -52.29 -27.83
C LEU A 218 -3.50 -53.69 -27.93
N GLU A 219 -2.93 -54.16 -26.81
CA GLU A 219 -2.32 -55.48 -26.71
C GLU A 219 -3.33 -56.60 -26.93
N ILE A 220 -4.53 -56.46 -26.36
CA ILE A 220 -5.61 -57.43 -26.47
C ILE A 220 -6.24 -57.42 -27.87
N SER A 221 -6.63 -56.21 -28.33
CA SER A 221 -7.36 -56.04 -29.58
C SER A 221 -6.50 -56.23 -30.83
N LYS A 222 -5.21 -55.87 -30.75
CA LYS A 222 -4.25 -55.85 -31.86
C LYS A 222 -4.74 -55.03 -33.07
N LYS A 223 -5.61 -54.08 -32.85
CA LYS A 223 -6.18 -53.24 -33.90
C LYS A 223 -5.81 -51.78 -33.66
N VAL A 224 -5.21 -51.15 -34.66
CA VAL A 224 -4.98 -49.71 -34.62
C VAL A 224 -6.27 -48.98 -35.00
N THR A 225 -6.81 -48.21 -34.07
CA THR A 225 -7.88 -47.23 -34.35
C THR A 225 -7.24 -45.93 -34.83
N PRO A 226 -7.68 -45.33 -35.95
CA PRO A 226 -7.09 -44.09 -36.47
C PRO A 226 -7.17 -42.93 -35.49
N GLN A 227 -8.28 -42.79 -34.76
CA GLN A 227 -8.52 -41.80 -33.77
C GLN A 227 -8.09 -42.29 -32.37
N THR A 228 -7.63 -41.37 -31.53
CA THR A 228 -7.24 -41.66 -30.16
C THR A 228 -7.83 -40.64 -29.22
N ILE A 229 -8.50 -41.14 -28.17
CA ILE A 229 -9.08 -40.31 -27.11
C ILE A 229 -8.01 -40.04 -26.07
N PHE A 230 -7.88 -38.76 -25.67
CA PHE A 230 -7.03 -38.34 -24.58
C PHE A 230 -7.88 -37.96 -23.38
N TYR A 231 -7.45 -38.38 -22.20
CA TYR A 231 -8.18 -38.25 -20.95
C TYR A 231 -7.54 -37.21 -20.04
N SER A 232 -8.36 -36.53 -19.25
CA SER A 232 -7.88 -35.54 -18.28
C SER A 232 -7.04 -36.21 -17.21
N THR A 233 -5.90 -35.59 -16.88
CA THR A 233 -5.02 -36.01 -15.78
C THR A 233 -5.42 -35.42 -14.45
N ALA A 234 -6.27 -34.37 -14.46
CA ALA A 234 -6.73 -33.64 -13.27
C ALA A 234 -8.23 -33.35 -13.34
N SER A 235 -8.82 -33.02 -12.20
CA SER A 235 -10.17 -32.45 -12.14
C SER A 235 -10.08 -30.93 -12.01
N GLY A 236 -11.00 -30.20 -12.65
CA GLY A 236 -11.05 -28.74 -12.54
C GLY A 236 -12.04 -28.12 -13.51
N TYR A 237 -12.17 -26.82 -13.43
CA TYR A 237 -12.96 -26.01 -14.36
C TYR A 237 -12.07 -25.52 -15.50
N ILE A 238 -12.59 -25.54 -16.72
CA ILE A 238 -11.87 -25.02 -17.88
C ILE A 238 -11.78 -23.50 -17.77
N THR A 239 -10.56 -23.00 -17.63
CA THR A 239 -10.26 -21.56 -17.60
C THR A 239 -9.76 -21.03 -18.93
N GLN A 240 -9.21 -21.90 -19.76
CA GLN A 240 -8.74 -21.58 -21.11
C GLN A 240 -8.90 -22.80 -22.00
N LEU A 241 -9.40 -22.59 -23.22
CA LEU A 241 -9.54 -23.59 -24.25
C LEU A 241 -9.03 -22.99 -25.57
N ASP A 242 -7.86 -23.44 -26.01
CA ASP A 242 -7.12 -22.81 -27.11
C ASP A 242 -7.32 -23.51 -28.44
N ILE A 243 -8.18 -24.55 -28.51
CA ILE A 243 -8.35 -25.40 -29.68
C ILE A 243 -9.82 -25.55 -30.05
N ARG A 244 -10.04 -25.92 -31.31
CA ARG A 244 -11.35 -26.27 -31.91
C ARG A 244 -11.27 -27.60 -32.66
N GLU A 245 -12.43 -28.19 -32.88
CA GLU A 245 -12.53 -29.34 -33.79
C GLU A 245 -12.06 -28.95 -35.20
N GLY A 246 -11.19 -29.76 -35.79
CA GLY A 246 -10.55 -29.48 -37.05
C GLY A 246 -9.17 -28.82 -36.98
N ASP A 247 -8.81 -28.25 -35.85
CA ASP A 247 -7.49 -27.64 -35.68
C ASP A 247 -6.38 -28.69 -35.69
N TYR A 248 -5.20 -28.29 -36.16
CA TYR A 248 -4.01 -29.12 -36.15
C TYR A 248 -3.11 -28.76 -34.96
N LEU A 249 -2.87 -29.72 -34.10
CA LEU A 249 -2.03 -29.57 -32.90
C LEU A 249 -0.57 -29.84 -33.22
N MET A 250 0.29 -28.96 -32.70
CA MET A 250 1.74 -29.21 -32.66
C MET A 250 2.11 -29.78 -31.29
N GLU A 251 3.18 -30.58 -31.23
CA GLU A 251 3.72 -31.08 -29.97
C GLU A 251 4.06 -29.89 -29.04
N GLY A 252 3.68 -29.96 -27.75
CA GLY A 252 3.81 -28.88 -26.76
C GLY A 252 2.72 -27.81 -26.82
N GLY A 253 1.86 -27.80 -27.86
CA GLY A 253 0.75 -26.86 -27.97
C GLY A 253 -0.22 -26.99 -26.81
N ASN A 254 -0.64 -25.86 -26.25
CA ASN A 254 -1.60 -25.83 -25.15
C ASN A 254 -3.00 -26.18 -25.66
N ILE A 255 -3.68 -27.05 -24.97
CA ILE A 255 -5.03 -27.53 -25.32
C ILE A 255 -6.06 -26.91 -24.41
N VAL A 256 -5.90 -27.16 -23.12
CA VAL A 256 -6.85 -26.68 -22.10
C VAL A 256 -6.12 -26.39 -20.79
N LYS A 257 -6.54 -25.34 -20.09
CA LYS A 257 -6.14 -25.11 -18.71
C LYS A 257 -7.31 -25.38 -17.78
N LEU A 258 -7.03 -26.15 -16.75
CA LEU A 258 -7.98 -26.51 -15.71
C LEU A 258 -7.56 -25.85 -14.40
N ALA A 259 -8.51 -25.24 -13.69
CA ALA A 259 -8.27 -24.69 -12.36
C ALA A 259 -9.18 -25.38 -11.33
N ASP A 260 -8.60 -25.65 -10.17
CA ASP A 260 -9.36 -26.05 -8.98
C ASP A 260 -9.93 -24.78 -8.31
N LEU A 261 -11.25 -24.74 -8.16
CA LEU A 261 -11.93 -23.62 -7.50
C LEU A 261 -12.28 -23.90 -6.05
N SER A 262 -11.80 -24.98 -5.44
CA SER A 262 -12.03 -25.31 -4.03
C SER A 262 -11.45 -24.28 -3.06
N THR A 263 -10.42 -23.58 -3.49
CA THR A 263 -9.82 -22.42 -2.83
C THR A 263 -9.65 -21.31 -3.84
N LEU A 264 -9.88 -20.08 -3.40
CA LEU A 264 -9.69 -18.89 -4.23
C LEU A 264 -8.70 -17.94 -3.55
N TRP A 265 -8.08 -17.09 -4.31
CA TRP A 265 -7.30 -15.96 -3.84
C TRP A 265 -8.13 -14.69 -3.93
N ALA A 266 -8.25 -13.97 -2.81
CA ALA A 266 -8.64 -12.57 -2.84
C ALA A 266 -7.35 -11.76 -3.08
N GLU A 267 -7.21 -11.24 -4.29
CA GLU A 267 -6.08 -10.40 -4.69
C GLU A 267 -6.40 -8.95 -4.34
N ALA A 268 -5.82 -8.45 -3.25
CA ALA A 268 -6.06 -7.12 -2.75
C ALA A 268 -4.98 -6.14 -3.16
N GLN A 269 -5.40 -4.91 -3.45
CA GLN A 269 -4.52 -3.79 -3.80
C GLN A 269 -4.13 -3.02 -2.55
N VAL A 270 -2.82 -2.80 -2.37
CA VAL A 270 -2.25 -2.14 -1.20
C VAL A 270 -1.32 -1.01 -1.65
N TYR A 271 -1.52 0.18 -1.12
CA TYR A 271 -0.57 1.26 -1.35
C TYR A 271 0.72 1.06 -0.54
N THR A 272 1.83 1.55 -1.07
CA THR A 272 3.16 1.42 -0.44
C THR A 272 3.17 1.94 1.00
N SER A 273 2.43 3.02 1.30
CA SER A 273 2.31 3.58 2.64
C SER A 273 1.63 2.65 3.65
N GLN A 274 0.81 1.72 3.18
CA GLN A 274 0.04 0.78 3.99
C GLN A 274 0.79 -0.53 4.26
N LEU A 275 1.81 -0.84 3.44
CA LEU A 275 2.56 -2.10 3.53
C LEU A 275 3.26 -2.31 4.87
N ALA A 276 3.76 -1.22 5.50
CA ALA A 276 4.47 -1.30 6.77
C ALA A 276 3.64 -1.91 7.91
N GLY A 277 2.31 -1.81 7.84
CA GLY A 277 1.37 -2.38 8.81
C GLY A 277 0.97 -3.84 8.54
N ILE A 278 1.37 -4.42 7.41
CA ILE A 278 0.91 -5.74 6.98
C ILE A 278 1.96 -6.81 7.29
N ASN A 279 1.56 -7.81 8.07
CA ASN A 279 2.40 -8.97 8.33
C ASN A 279 1.91 -10.17 7.49
N SER A 280 2.82 -10.83 6.79
CA SER A 280 2.54 -12.01 5.96
C SER A 280 1.89 -13.20 6.70
N LYS A 281 1.94 -13.19 8.03
CA LYS A 281 1.30 -14.23 8.87
C LYS A 281 -0.05 -13.79 9.46
N SER A 282 -0.49 -12.57 9.20
CA SER A 282 -1.74 -12.06 9.74
C SER A 282 -2.93 -12.79 9.15
N MET A 283 -3.93 -13.03 9.98
CA MET A 283 -5.25 -13.45 9.52
C MET A 283 -5.97 -12.26 8.91
N ALA A 284 -6.66 -12.50 7.83
CA ALA A 284 -7.51 -11.52 7.16
C ALA A 284 -8.95 -12.03 7.15
N ALA A 285 -9.92 -11.13 7.16
CA ALA A 285 -11.28 -11.46 6.80
C ALA A 285 -11.50 -10.97 5.36
N VAL A 286 -12.16 -11.78 4.54
CA VAL A 286 -12.55 -11.42 3.18
C VAL A 286 -14.06 -11.23 3.18
N GLN A 287 -14.49 -10.02 2.97
CA GLN A 287 -15.90 -9.63 2.89
C GLN A 287 -16.36 -9.65 1.45
N LEU A 288 -17.53 -10.27 1.22
CA LEU A 288 -18.12 -10.43 -0.10
C LEU A 288 -19.41 -9.62 -0.18
N PRO A 289 -19.41 -8.46 -0.87
CA PRO A 289 -20.58 -7.59 -0.96
C PRO A 289 -21.78 -8.28 -1.62
N ASP A 290 -21.54 -9.11 -2.64
CA ASP A 290 -22.59 -9.82 -3.39
C ASP A 290 -23.26 -10.96 -2.58
N PHE A 291 -22.78 -11.24 -1.38
CA PHE A 291 -23.29 -12.28 -0.47
C PHE A 291 -23.63 -11.69 0.91
N ASP A 292 -24.45 -10.64 0.94
CA ASP A 292 -24.91 -9.97 2.17
C ASP A 292 -23.76 -9.61 3.11
N ASN A 293 -22.64 -9.18 2.55
CA ASN A 293 -21.40 -8.87 3.27
C ASN A 293 -20.85 -10.04 4.10
N MET A 294 -21.05 -11.27 3.63
CA MET A 294 -20.51 -12.46 4.28
C MET A 294 -18.99 -12.34 4.43
N GLU A 295 -18.49 -12.56 5.65
CA GLU A 295 -17.08 -12.60 5.96
C GLU A 295 -16.54 -14.03 5.96
N ILE A 296 -15.46 -14.24 5.24
CA ILE A 296 -14.72 -15.51 5.20
C ILE A 296 -13.33 -15.27 5.77
N LYS A 297 -12.93 -16.08 6.74
CA LYS A 297 -11.56 -16.03 7.28
C LYS A 297 -10.58 -16.56 6.23
N GLY A 298 -9.55 -15.79 5.97
CA GLY A 298 -8.46 -16.13 5.07
C GLY A 298 -7.10 -15.92 5.71
N ARG A 299 -6.07 -16.37 5.01
CA ARG A 299 -4.68 -16.19 5.39
C ARG A 299 -3.94 -15.46 4.29
N ILE A 300 -3.12 -14.49 4.64
CA ILE A 300 -2.19 -13.87 3.70
C ILE A 300 -1.15 -14.94 3.32
N GLU A 301 -1.14 -15.36 2.08
CA GLU A 301 -0.17 -16.34 1.56
C GLU A 301 1.01 -15.67 0.89
N PHE A 302 0.75 -14.51 0.27
CA PHE A 302 1.75 -13.86 -0.56
C PHE A 302 1.59 -12.35 -0.54
N ILE A 303 2.72 -11.67 -0.44
CA ILE A 303 2.85 -10.22 -0.65
C ILE A 303 3.80 -10.08 -1.84
N ASN A 304 3.37 -9.42 -2.90
CA ASN A 304 4.22 -9.25 -4.08
C ASN A 304 5.50 -8.47 -3.70
N PRO A 305 6.70 -8.98 -3.96
CA PRO A 305 7.93 -8.24 -3.70
C PRO A 305 8.10 -7.03 -4.63
N GLU A 306 7.40 -7.01 -5.76
CA GLU A 306 7.45 -5.94 -6.74
C GLU A 306 6.30 -4.94 -6.50
N ILE A 307 6.64 -3.67 -6.53
CA ILE A 307 5.69 -2.55 -6.48
C ILE A 307 5.58 -1.98 -7.89
N SER A 308 4.37 -1.84 -8.40
CA SER A 308 4.14 -1.18 -9.68
C SER A 308 4.67 0.25 -9.62
N SER A 309 5.62 0.58 -10.50
CA SER A 309 6.25 1.91 -10.57
C SER A 309 5.25 3.01 -10.91
N ASP A 310 4.26 2.68 -11.73
CA ASP A 310 3.29 3.64 -12.26
C ASP A 310 2.19 3.97 -11.25
N THR A 311 1.68 2.95 -10.57
CA THR A 311 0.54 3.09 -9.65
C THR A 311 0.94 3.13 -8.18
N ARG A 312 2.18 2.72 -7.84
CA ARG A 312 2.67 2.50 -6.47
C ARG A 312 1.80 1.54 -5.66
N ILE A 313 1.12 0.65 -6.38
CA ILE A 313 0.27 -0.39 -5.80
C ILE A 313 1.07 -1.69 -5.72
N ASN A 314 0.94 -2.35 -4.60
CA ASN A 314 1.39 -3.71 -4.37
C ASN A 314 0.17 -4.64 -4.31
N LEU A 315 0.36 -5.91 -4.60
CA LEU A 315 -0.68 -6.93 -4.50
C LEU A 315 -0.41 -7.88 -3.35
N ILE A 316 -1.42 -8.12 -2.54
CA ILE A 316 -1.42 -9.19 -1.56
C ILE A 316 -2.45 -10.24 -1.95
N ARG A 317 -2.15 -11.51 -1.66
CA ARG A 317 -3.04 -12.64 -1.89
C ARG A 317 -3.48 -13.25 -0.58
N VAL A 318 -4.77 -13.30 -0.40
CA VAL A 318 -5.41 -13.93 0.77
C VAL A 318 -6.13 -15.17 0.28
N SER A 319 -5.71 -16.33 0.75
CA SER A 319 -6.33 -17.60 0.43
C SER A 319 -7.60 -17.80 1.24
N ILE A 320 -8.69 -18.14 0.58
CA ILE A 320 -10.00 -18.41 1.17
C ILE A 320 -10.57 -19.75 0.68
N PRO A 321 -11.25 -20.52 1.54
CA PRO A 321 -11.96 -21.71 1.13
C PRO A 321 -13.22 -21.36 0.32
N ASN A 322 -13.54 -22.19 -0.67
CA ASN A 322 -14.74 -22.04 -1.50
C ASN A 322 -15.58 -23.33 -1.49
N PRO A 323 -16.22 -23.66 -0.38
CA PRO A 323 -17.03 -24.88 -0.28
C PRO A 323 -18.21 -24.83 -1.25
N GLY A 324 -18.36 -25.92 -2.03
CA GLY A 324 -19.39 -26.04 -3.04
C GLY A 324 -19.19 -25.15 -4.28
N ASN A 325 -18.00 -24.55 -4.44
CA ASN A 325 -17.62 -23.72 -5.61
C ASN A 325 -18.62 -22.61 -5.92
N ARG A 326 -19.20 -22.01 -4.86
CA ARG A 326 -20.21 -20.95 -4.98
C ARG A 326 -19.61 -19.62 -5.40
N LEU A 327 -18.38 -19.35 -4.95
CA LEU A 327 -17.64 -18.15 -5.31
C LEU A 327 -16.99 -18.35 -6.67
N LYS A 328 -16.98 -17.30 -7.47
CA LYS A 328 -16.44 -17.32 -8.82
C LYS A 328 -15.24 -16.37 -8.94
N PRO A 329 -14.21 -16.73 -9.70
CA PRO A 329 -13.19 -15.77 -10.10
C PRO A 329 -13.81 -14.55 -10.79
N GLY A 330 -13.26 -13.35 -10.53
CA GLY A 330 -13.78 -12.08 -11.02
C GLY A 330 -14.77 -11.38 -10.06
N MET A 331 -15.25 -12.04 -9.01
CA MET A 331 -16.11 -11.39 -8.02
C MET A 331 -15.37 -10.34 -7.23
N PRO A 332 -15.99 -9.17 -6.96
CA PRO A 332 -15.43 -8.15 -6.07
C PRO A 332 -15.42 -8.64 -4.62
N ALA A 333 -14.41 -8.23 -3.88
CA ALA A 333 -14.26 -8.54 -2.46
C ALA A 333 -13.55 -7.39 -1.73
N TYR A 334 -13.65 -7.37 -0.42
CA TYR A 334 -12.85 -6.52 0.45
C TYR A 334 -12.03 -7.39 1.40
N VAL A 335 -10.75 -7.08 1.51
CA VAL A 335 -9.87 -7.72 2.50
C VAL A 335 -9.77 -6.79 3.70
N LEU A 336 -10.25 -7.28 4.83
CA LEU A 336 -10.23 -6.60 6.12
C LEU A 336 -9.03 -7.10 6.92
N LEU A 337 -8.07 -6.22 7.15
CA LEU A 337 -6.90 -6.49 7.97
C LEU A 337 -7.06 -5.78 9.30
N LYS A 338 -7.19 -6.55 10.37
CA LYS A 338 -7.30 -6.01 11.74
C LYS A 338 -5.92 -6.01 12.38
N SER A 339 -5.45 -4.83 12.75
CA SER A 339 -4.29 -4.71 13.62
C SER A 339 -4.60 -5.26 15.01
N PRO A 340 -3.60 -5.79 15.74
CA PRO A 340 -3.81 -6.21 17.12
C PRO A 340 -4.41 -5.06 17.92
N GLN A 341 -5.51 -5.34 18.59
CA GLN A 341 -6.12 -4.38 19.50
C GLN A 341 -5.14 -4.08 20.64
N GLN A 342 -4.83 -2.80 20.82
CA GLN A 342 -3.98 -2.33 21.91
C GLN A 342 -4.83 -1.59 22.94
N LYS A 343 -4.57 -1.88 24.23
CA LYS A 343 -5.11 -1.07 25.33
C LYS A 343 -4.23 0.14 25.52
N THR A 344 -4.76 1.32 25.23
CA THR A 344 -4.05 2.59 25.30
C THR A 344 -5.03 3.70 25.68
N LEU A 345 -4.51 4.84 26.11
CA LEU A 345 -5.34 6.01 26.32
C LEU A 345 -5.93 6.46 24.98
N THR A 346 -7.24 6.62 24.92
CA THR A 346 -7.92 7.04 23.69
C THR A 346 -8.86 8.19 23.95
N LEU A 347 -8.94 9.13 22.99
CA LEU A 347 -9.89 10.23 22.97
C LEU A 347 -10.73 10.20 21.69
N PRO A 348 -11.91 10.84 21.68
CA PRO A 348 -12.56 11.17 20.43
C PRO A 348 -11.64 12.07 19.57
N VAL A 349 -11.69 11.90 18.25
CA VAL A 349 -10.87 12.71 17.32
C VAL A 349 -11.13 14.20 17.51
N ASP A 350 -12.38 14.59 17.75
CA ASP A 350 -12.82 15.97 17.96
C ASP A 350 -12.28 16.61 19.26
N ALA A 351 -11.80 15.79 20.20
CA ALA A 351 -11.17 16.27 21.45
C ALA A 351 -9.72 16.72 21.22
N VAL A 352 -9.12 16.42 20.10
CA VAL A 352 -7.73 16.71 19.76
C VAL A 352 -7.66 17.74 18.65
N ILE A 353 -7.08 18.89 18.95
CA ILE A 353 -6.86 19.96 17.98
C ILE A 353 -5.46 19.79 17.38
N ARG A 354 -5.38 19.81 16.06
CA ARG A 354 -4.13 19.73 15.32
C ARG A 354 -3.83 21.06 14.64
N ASP A 355 -2.66 21.59 14.87
CA ASP A 355 -2.16 22.78 14.20
C ASP A 355 -0.76 22.56 13.62
N SER A 356 -0.13 23.60 13.08
CA SER A 356 1.22 23.55 12.51
C SER A 356 2.32 23.19 13.52
N LYS A 357 2.03 23.25 14.83
CA LYS A 357 2.98 22.99 15.93
C LYS A 357 2.80 21.60 16.54
N GLY A 358 1.67 20.93 16.26
CA GLY A 358 1.40 19.60 16.77
C GLY A 358 -0.05 19.36 17.15
N ALA A 359 -0.27 18.40 18.03
CA ALA A 359 -1.59 18.06 18.54
C ALA A 359 -1.73 18.50 19.99
N THR A 360 -2.90 19.07 20.33
CA THR A 360 -3.23 19.54 21.69
C THR A 360 -4.58 19.00 22.13
N ALA A 361 -4.71 18.72 23.43
CA ALA A 361 -5.96 18.39 24.09
C ALA A 361 -6.20 19.37 25.26
N TRP A 362 -7.44 19.54 25.65
CA TRP A 362 -7.82 20.38 26.77
C TRP A 362 -8.15 19.54 27.98
N ILE A 363 -7.55 19.86 29.13
CA ILE A 363 -7.88 19.27 30.44
C ILE A 363 -8.60 20.27 31.31
N GLN A 364 -9.48 19.79 32.17
CA GLN A 364 -10.11 20.56 33.21
C GLN A 364 -9.24 20.51 34.47
N THR A 365 -8.72 21.65 34.92
CA THR A 365 -7.86 21.81 36.11
C THR A 365 -8.59 22.23 37.36
N GLY A 366 -9.81 22.76 37.21
CA GLY A 366 -10.66 23.23 38.28
C GLY A 366 -12.09 23.51 37.83
N THR A 367 -12.92 24.03 38.72
CA THR A 367 -14.30 24.37 38.34
C THR A 367 -14.27 25.45 37.24
N ASN A 368 -14.79 25.07 36.05
CA ASN A 368 -14.87 25.94 34.87
C ASN A 368 -13.50 26.45 34.36
N THR A 369 -12.41 25.79 34.75
CA THR A 369 -11.04 26.16 34.38
C THR A 369 -10.42 25.08 33.53
N PHE A 370 -9.87 25.44 32.35
CA PHE A 370 -9.34 24.56 31.36
C PHE A 370 -7.91 24.95 30.99
N LYS A 371 -7.08 23.95 30.72
CA LYS A 371 -5.70 24.09 30.29
C LYS A 371 -5.41 23.27 29.02
N SER A 372 -4.73 23.86 28.06
CA SER A 372 -4.26 23.17 26.88
C SER A 372 -2.96 22.43 27.18
N ILE A 373 -2.88 21.16 26.73
CA ILE A 373 -1.69 20.31 26.88
C ILE A 373 -1.31 19.74 25.51
N MET A 374 -0.02 19.77 25.20
CA MET A 374 0.49 19.06 24.01
C MET A 374 0.38 17.56 24.23
N VAL A 375 -0.08 16.86 23.20
CA VAL A 375 -0.20 15.41 23.18
C VAL A 375 0.49 14.84 21.97
N GLN A 376 1.08 13.65 22.14
CA GLN A 376 1.54 12.86 21.01
C GLN A 376 0.45 11.85 20.67
N THR A 377 -0.06 11.94 19.46
CA THR A 377 -1.09 11.03 18.96
C THR A 377 -0.48 9.80 18.30
N GLY A 378 -1.23 8.71 18.28
CA GLY A 378 -0.87 7.47 17.62
C GLY A 378 -1.86 7.09 16.53
N ILE A 379 -2.34 5.84 16.60
CA ILE A 379 -3.30 5.29 15.65
C ILE A 379 -4.64 6.02 15.79
N GLU A 380 -5.26 6.31 14.66
CA GLU A 380 -6.62 6.83 14.55
C GLU A 380 -7.50 5.75 13.93
N SER A 381 -8.58 5.39 14.60
CA SER A 381 -9.49 4.33 14.15
C SER A 381 -10.93 4.74 14.46
N GLY A 382 -11.74 4.89 13.40
CA GLY A 382 -13.10 5.37 13.50
C GLY A 382 -13.17 6.78 14.07
N ASP A 383 -13.89 6.93 15.19
CA ASP A 383 -14.08 8.20 15.93
C ASP A 383 -13.04 8.43 17.04
N ARG A 384 -12.06 7.53 17.20
CA ARG A 384 -11.11 7.59 18.31
C ARG A 384 -9.66 7.68 17.84
N ILE A 385 -8.86 8.33 18.68
CA ILE A 385 -7.42 8.51 18.46
C ILE A 385 -6.64 8.08 19.71
N GLU A 386 -5.54 7.38 19.48
CA GLU A 386 -4.58 7.00 20.52
C GLU A 386 -3.80 8.20 21.01
N ILE A 387 -3.60 8.27 22.33
CA ILE A 387 -2.73 9.24 22.99
C ILE A 387 -1.52 8.49 23.55
N LYS A 388 -0.36 8.68 22.91
CA LYS A 388 0.91 8.05 23.31
C LYS A 388 1.56 8.71 24.50
N SER A 389 1.44 10.06 24.60
CA SER A 389 1.99 10.83 25.71
C SER A 389 1.29 12.18 25.83
N GLY A 390 1.48 12.84 26.97
CA GLY A 390 0.91 14.16 27.28
C GLY A 390 -0.27 14.12 28.26
N LEU A 391 -0.98 13.00 28.39
CA LEU A 391 -2.11 12.82 29.33
C LEU A 391 -1.89 11.62 30.24
N LYS A 392 -2.56 11.61 31.40
CA LYS A 392 -2.59 10.53 32.39
C LYS A 392 -4.00 10.00 32.56
N GLU A 393 -4.17 8.75 32.97
CA GLU A 393 -5.48 8.10 33.18
C GLU A 393 -6.42 8.84 34.13
N THR A 394 -5.88 9.75 34.99
CA THR A 394 -6.66 10.52 35.96
C THR A 394 -7.09 11.89 35.46
N ASP A 395 -6.61 12.30 34.29
CA ASP A 395 -6.90 13.62 33.76
C ASP A 395 -8.38 13.69 33.30
N VAL A 396 -9.04 14.79 33.65
CA VAL A 396 -10.38 15.11 33.16
C VAL A 396 -10.23 15.89 31.86
N VAL A 397 -10.57 15.27 30.74
CA VAL A 397 -10.32 15.79 29.38
C VAL A 397 -11.63 16.29 28.78
N VAL A 398 -11.53 17.34 27.99
CA VAL A 398 -12.65 17.87 27.20
C VAL A 398 -12.88 16.95 26.01
N LEU A 399 -14.05 16.37 25.92
CA LEU A 399 -14.44 15.45 24.83
C LEU A 399 -15.09 16.18 23.66
N THR A 400 -15.93 17.19 23.96
CA THR A 400 -16.59 18.02 22.96
C THR A 400 -16.36 19.49 23.27
N GLY A 401 -16.39 20.37 22.26
CA GLY A 401 -16.18 21.80 22.41
C GLY A 401 -14.72 22.25 22.54
N ALA A 402 -13.76 21.34 22.27
CA ALA A 402 -12.32 21.65 22.34
C ALA A 402 -11.91 22.80 21.39
N TYR A 403 -12.50 22.87 20.21
CA TYR A 403 -12.25 23.94 19.25
C TYR A 403 -12.74 25.32 19.77
N LEU A 404 -13.85 25.35 20.47
CA LEU A 404 -14.34 26.59 21.10
C LEU A 404 -13.38 27.08 22.18
N LEU A 405 -12.89 26.16 23.04
CA LEU A 405 -11.87 26.49 24.03
C LEU A 405 -10.62 27.11 23.40
N HIS A 406 -10.18 26.51 22.30
CA HIS A 406 -9.02 26.99 21.56
C HIS A 406 -9.25 28.37 20.97
N SER A 407 -10.42 28.62 20.38
CA SER A 407 -10.79 29.93 19.84
C SER A 407 -10.90 31.00 20.93
N GLU A 408 -11.54 30.70 22.06
CA GLU A 408 -11.66 31.60 23.23
C GLU A 408 -10.29 31.89 23.85
N TYR A 409 -9.40 30.91 23.89
CA TYR A 409 -8.04 31.15 24.38
C TYR A 409 -7.27 32.11 23.48
N ILE A 410 -7.33 31.91 22.15
CA ILE A 410 -6.71 32.83 21.19
C ILE A 410 -7.29 34.22 21.34
N PHE A 411 -8.61 34.33 21.49
CA PHE A 411 -9.30 35.61 21.65
C PHE A 411 -8.90 36.35 22.95
N LYS A 412 -8.85 35.63 24.08
CA LYS A 412 -8.55 36.23 25.39
C LYS A 412 -7.06 36.52 25.61
N LYS A 413 -6.19 35.65 25.10
CA LYS A 413 -4.73 35.79 25.33
C LYS A 413 -3.95 36.30 24.12
N GLY A 414 -4.58 36.47 22.96
CA GLY A 414 -3.97 37.01 21.75
C GLY A 414 -2.83 36.15 21.16
N ALA A 415 -2.73 34.89 21.59
CA ALA A 415 -1.69 33.97 21.16
C ALA A 415 -2.20 32.52 21.20
N ASN A 416 -1.55 31.69 20.40
CA ASN A 416 -1.75 30.23 20.45
C ASN A 416 -1.39 29.70 21.86
N PRO A 417 -2.22 28.84 22.50
CA PRO A 417 -2.03 28.31 23.85
C PRO A 417 -0.63 27.72 24.13
N MET A 418 0.09 27.31 23.09
CA MET A 418 1.39 26.66 23.21
C MET A 418 2.59 27.54 22.79
N ALA A 419 2.40 28.85 22.55
CA ALA A 419 3.48 29.71 22.06
C ALA A 419 4.60 29.96 23.09
N GLY A 420 4.42 29.62 24.38
CA GLY A 420 5.37 29.86 25.47
C GLY A 420 6.22 28.66 25.91
N HIS A 421 6.02 27.46 25.38
CA HIS A 421 6.80 26.29 25.76
C HIS A 421 7.97 26.10 24.80
N ASN A 422 9.15 26.60 25.17
CA ASN A 422 10.43 26.23 24.56
C ASN A 422 10.85 24.87 25.13
N HIS A 423 10.99 23.88 24.26
CA HIS A 423 11.65 22.61 24.55
C HIS A 423 13.12 22.66 24.14
#